data_f217bcc943923cb4666f2935b1b41fb1
#
_entry.id   f217bcc943923cb4666f2935b1b41fb1
#
_cell.length_a   1.000
_cell.length_b   1.000
_cell.length_c   1.000
_cell.angle_alpha   90.00
_cell.angle_beta   90.00
_cell.angle_gamma   90.00
#
_symmetry.space_group_name_H-M   'P 1'
#
loop_
_entity.id
_entity.type
_entity.pdbx_description
1 polymer ?
#
loop_
_entity_poly.entity_id
_entity_poly.type
_entity_poly.pdbx_seq_one_letter_code
_entity_poly.pdbx_strand_id
1 'polypeptide(L)'
;MEHGTRNTKHALCIMICIGTTFNVQRFSTEDGPGIRTTVFMKGCPLRCAWCHNPEGLSARPELVWYDVRCIGARDCLPACPVEALELTAGGMRIDRQRCTVCGACAEACPAGALEVIGREWTAEALFAEVEKDRVFFETSGGGVTLSGGEPMVQAEFVLALCRLCREAGLHVALDTCGGVAWERYERVLPLVDLVLYDLKVIDRERHRASTGADNDLILENARRITAAGKPMWIRTPVIPGYTADEANVAAIGDFIAWELSTVERWDLLAYTNLGQPKYHRLDRPYALEGVGLLTRAEMEALHAVARERVGVAVWSGATRAEGREGKEGREGREEREG
;
A
#
# COMPACT_ATOMS: atom_id res chain seq x y z
N MET A 1 52.16 42.92 1.11
CA MET A 1 51.42 42.15 0.09
C MET A 1 50.61 41.10 0.87
N GLU A 2 49.39 41.46 1.18
CA GLU A 2 48.45 40.62 1.93
C GLU A 2 47.64 39.82 0.94
N HIS A 3 47.76 38.50 0.94
CA HIS A 3 46.92 37.58 0.18
C HIS A 3 45.68 37.26 1.03
N GLY A 4 44.58 37.95 0.73
CA GLY A 4 43.26 37.67 1.25
C GLY A 4 42.74 36.35 0.65
N THR A 5 42.66 35.32 1.44
CA THR A 5 41.94 34.05 1.14
C THR A 5 40.44 34.34 1.16
N ARG A 6 39.81 34.41 -0.03
CA ARG A 6 38.35 34.40 -0.17
C ARG A 6 37.81 33.03 0.22
N ASN A 7 37.25 32.94 1.38
CA ASN A 7 36.49 31.81 1.87
C ASN A 7 35.10 31.80 1.18
N THR A 8 34.98 31.18 0.03
CA THR A 8 33.70 30.94 -0.63
C THR A 8 32.93 29.87 0.15
N LYS A 9 32.12 30.32 1.09
CA LYS A 9 31.06 29.49 1.69
C LYS A 9 30.10 29.11 0.54
N HIS A 10 30.22 27.91 0.03
CA HIS A 10 29.16 27.30 -0.77
C HIS A 10 27.95 27.15 0.14
N ALA A 11 27.01 28.05 0.03
CA ALA A 11 25.68 27.88 0.58
C ALA A 11 25.07 26.70 -0.19
N LEU A 12 25.11 25.50 0.39
CA LEU A 12 24.32 24.38 -0.09
C LEU A 12 22.85 24.81 0.05
N CYS A 13 22.21 25.12 -1.06
CA CYS A 13 20.78 25.30 -1.11
C CYS A 13 20.18 23.93 -0.75
N ILE A 14 19.82 23.75 0.51
CA ILE A 14 19.12 22.55 0.96
C ILE A 14 17.73 22.64 0.32
N MET A 15 17.56 21.99 -0.81
CA MET A 15 16.23 21.81 -1.38
C MET A 15 15.45 20.95 -0.36
N ILE A 16 14.49 21.58 0.31
CA ILE A 16 13.58 20.89 1.21
C ILE A 16 12.80 19.87 0.37
N CYS A 17 13.09 18.60 0.59
CA CYS A 17 12.41 17.53 -0.11
C CYS A 17 11.13 17.18 0.65
N ILE A 18 9.97 17.43 0.04
CA ILE A 18 8.66 17.18 0.62
C ILE A 18 8.07 15.91 0.01
N GLY A 19 7.54 15.04 0.85
CA GLY A 19 6.77 13.87 0.45
C GLY A 19 5.40 13.85 1.10
N THR A 20 4.44 13.23 0.41
CA THR A 20 3.06 13.08 0.89
C THR A 20 2.78 11.63 1.26
N THR A 21 2.35 11.41 2.50
CA THR A 21 1.94 10.10 3.01
C THR A 21 0.44 10.09 3.33
N PHE A 22 -0.21 8.93 3.24
CA PHE A 22 -1.56 8.81 3.77
C PHE A 22 -1.60 8.13 5.14
N ASN A 23 -0.54 7.41 5.52
CA ASN A 23 -0.43 6.81 6.84
C ASN A 23 1.04 6.61 7.23
N VAL A 24 1.31 6.59 8.53
CA VAL A 24 2.55 6.11 9.15
C VAL A 24 2.12 5.10 10.21
N GLN A 25 2.23 3.82 9.86
CA GLN A 25 1.77 2.72 10.70
C GLN A 25 2.93 2.17 11.52
N ARG A 26 2.80 2.28 12.82
CA ARG A 26 3.78 1.73 13.78
C ARG A 26 3.43 0.27 14.10
N PHE A 27 4.44 -0.50 14.49
CA PHE A 27 4.32 -1.89 14.94
C PHE A 27 3.76 -2.85 13.88
N SER A 28 4.05 -2.62 12.60
CA SER A 28 3.73 -3.58 11.55
C SER A 28 4.63 -4.82 11.65
N THR A 29 4.04 -6.01 11.47
CA THR A 29 4.71 -7.32 11.46
C THR A 29 4.65 -8.01 10.09
N GLU A 30 3.90 -7.43 9.14
CA GLU A 30 3.64 -8.04 7.82
C GLU A 30 4.41 -7.35 6.67
N ASP A 31 5.16 -6.29 6.98
CA ASP A 31 5.82 -5.46 5.98
C ASP A 31 7.35 -5.65 5.97
N GLY A 32 7.82 -6.88 6.17
CA GLY A 32 9.23 -7.26 6.22
C GLY A 32 9.63 -7.91 7.54
N PRO A 33 10.93 -8.14 7.78
CA PRO A 33 11.40 -8.80 9.00
C PRO A 33 11.22 -7.91 10.24
N GLY A 34 10.91 -8.55 11.36
CA GLY A 34 10.79 -7.91 12.68
C GLY A 34 9.62 -6.93 12.80
N ILE A 35 9.64 -6.09 13.82
CA ILE A 35 8.66 -5.02 14.05
C ILE A 35 9.09 -3.79 13.24
N ARG A 36 8.15 -3.21 12.49
CA ARG A 36 8.46 -2.13 11.55
C ARG A 36 7.54 -0.93 11.71
N THR A 37 8.06 0.23 11.34
CA THR A 37 7.21 1.38 11.05
C THR A 37 7.08 1.49 9.54
N THR A 38 5.84 1.34 9.04
CA THR A 38 5.54 1.39 7.60
C THR A 38 5.04 2.77 7.23
N VAL A 39 5.73 3.42 6.31
CA VAL A 39 5.38 4.72 5.75
C VAL A 39 4.62 4.50 4.45
N PHE A 40 3.33 4.84 4.44
CA PHE A 40 2.47 4.67 3.28
C PHE A 40 2.40 5.96 2.45
N MET A 41 3.10 5.96 1.31
CA MET A 41 3.20 7.09 0.39
C MET A 41 1.95 7.22 -0.49
N LYS A 42 1.61 8.46 -0.92
CA LYS A 42 0.56 8.72 -1.90
C LYS A 42 1.10 8.71 -3.33
N GLY A 43 0.23 8.30 -4.25
CA GLY A 43 0.52 8.15 -5.68
C GLY A 43 0.87 6.69 -6.05
N CYS A 44 0.16 6.14 -7.05
CA CYS A 44 0.44 4.83 -7.62
C CYS A 44 0.19 4.88 -9.13
N PRO A 45 1.05 4.27 -9.97
CA PRO A 45 0.81 4.17 -11.40
C PRO A 45 -0.23 3.10 -11.75
N LEU A 46 -0.46 2.13 -10.83
CA LEU A 46 -1.42 1.05 -11.02
C LEU A 46 -2.82 1.40 -10.50
N ARG A 47 -3.81 0.66 -11.01
CA ARG A 47 -5.23 0.74 -10.63
C ARG A 47 -5.79 -0.66 -10.41
N CYS A 48 -5.09 -1.44 -9.56
CA CYS A 48 -5.47 -2.82 -9.27
C CYS A 48 -6.92 -2.89 -8.77
N ALA A 49 -7.72 -3.80 -9.35
CA ALA A 49 -9.13 -3.99 -8.97
C ALA A 49 -9.31 -4.34 -7.49
N TRP A 50 -8.29 -4.98 -6.89
CA TRP A 50 -8.25 -5.40 -5.49
C TRP A 50 -7.41 -4.49 -4.58
N CYS A 51 -7.13 -3.24 -4.96
CA CYS A 51 -6.22 -2.40 -4.20
C CYS A 51 -6.65 -2.28 -2.73
N HIS A 52 -5.77 -2.66 -1.81
CA HIS A 52 -6.02 -2.59 -0.37
C HIS A 52 -5.85 -1.18 0.21
N ASN A 53 -5.16 -0.31 -0.54
CA ASN A 53 -4.82 1.05 -0.12
C ASN A 53 -5.29 2.09 -1.17
N PRO A 54 -6.62 2.20 -1.42
CA PRO A 54 -7.15 3.15 -2.40
C PRO A 54 -6.81 4.62 -2.05
N GLU A 55 -6.50 4.91 -0.78
CA GLU A 55 -5.99 6.20 -0.30
C GLU A 55 -4.63 6.56 -0.94
N GLY A 56 -3.84 5.56 -1.30
CA GLY A 56 -2.55 5.72 -1.96
C GLY A 56 -2.63 5.93 -3.47
N LEU A 57 -3.80 5.76 -4.12
CA LEU A 57 -3.90 5.86 -5.58
C LEU A 57 -3.68 7.27 -6.11
N SER A 58 -4.25 8.28 -5.45
CA SER A 58 -4.04 9.69 -5.78
C SER A 58 -2.73 10.18 -5.19
N ALA A 59 -1.96 10.98 -5.94
CA ALA A 59 -0.79 11.67 -5.40
C ALA A 59 -1.16 12.91 -4.56
N ARG A 60 -2.41 13.39 -4.71
CA ARG A 60 -2.91 14.59 -4.00
C ARG A 60 -3.62 14.19 -2.72
N PRO A 61 -3.67 15.07 -1.70
CA PRO A 61 -4.55 14.90 -0.55
C PRO A 61 -6.00 14.73 -0.97
N GLU A 62 -6.80 14.04 -0.14
CA GLU A 62 -8.21 13.77 -0.39
C GLU A 62 -9.00 13.89 0.90
N LEU A 63 -10.21 14.45 0.82
CA LEU A 63 -11.15 14.47 1.94
C LEU A 63 -11.88 13.12 2.01
N VAL A 64 -11.92 12.51 3.21
CA VAL A 64 -12.65 11.27 3.48
C VAL A 64 -13.68 11.50 4.56
N TRP A 65 -14.72 10.68 4.54
CA TRP A 65 -15.77 10.67 5.56
C TRP A 65 -15.89 9.29 6.21
N TYR A 66 -15.88 9.29 7.54
CA TYR A 66 -16.08 8.10 8.37
C TYR A 66 -17.53 8.12 8.89
N ASP A 67 -18.39 7.32 8.27
CA ASP A 67 -19.79 7.17 8.60
C ASP A 67 -20.02 6.81 10.07
N VAL A 68 -19.25 5.85 10.59
CA VAL A 68 -19.30 5.36 11.97
C VAL A 68 -18.93 6.42 13.02
N ARG A 69 -18.29 7.52 12.62
CA ARG A 69 -17.96 8.63 13.52
C ARG A 69 -18.97 9.77 13.44
N CYS A 70 -19.79 9.82 12.38
CA CYS A 70 -20.68 10.94 12.11
C CYS A 70 -21.88 10.94 13.08
N ILE A 71 -21.98 11.98 13.90
CA ILE A 71 -23.08 12.20 14.85
C ILE A 71 -24.18 13.13 14.31
N GLY A 72 -24.07 13.57 13.04
CA GLY A 72 -25.06 14.45 12.41
C GLY A 72 -25.04 15.91 12.88
N ALA A 73 -23.95 16.39 13.49
CA ALA A 73 -23.84 17.76 14.05
C ALA A 73 -24.00 18.87 12.99
N ARG A 74 -23.63 18.59 11.71
CA ARG A 74 -23.73 19.49 10.55
C ARG A 74 -22.83 20.74 10.54
N ASP A 75 -21.97 20.93 11.52
CA ASP A 75 -21.06 22.09 11.60
C ASP A 75 -20.09 22.13 10.41
N CYS A 76 -19.83 20.99 9.77
CA CYS A 76 -19.01 20.89 8.56
C CYS A 76 -19.63 21.54 7.32
N LEU A 77 -20.97 21.65 7.25
CA LEU A 77 -21.65 22.20 6.07
C LEU A 77 -21.39 23.71 5.89
N PRO A 78 -21.69 24.58 6.89
CA PRO A 78 -21.39 26.02 6.78
C PRO A 78 -19.89 26.31 6.80
N ALA A 79 -19.05 25.40 7.29
CA ALA A 79 -17.60 25.58 7.28
C ALA A 79 -16.98 25.37 5.89
N CYS A 80 -17.71 24.80 4.93
CA CYS A 80 -17.20 24.57 3.58
C CYS A 80 -17.31 25.83 2.71
N PRO A 81 -16.18 26.51 2.36
CA PRO A 81 -16.22 27.77 1.65
C PRO A 81 -16.71 27.66 0.20
N VAL A 82 -16.74 26.44 -0.34
CA VAL A 82 -17.17 26.15 -1.71
C VAL A 82 -18.45 25.30 -1.77
N GLU A 83 -19.11 25.09 -0.62
CA GLU A 83 -20.36 24.35 -0.49
C GLU A 83 -20.31 22.96 -1.19
N ALA A 84 -19.21 22.24 -0.99
CA ALA A 84 -18.98 20.93 -1.61
C ALA A 84 -19.54 19.75 -0.80
N LEU A 85 -20.27 20.00 0.31
CA LEU A 85 -20.76 18.97 1.22
C LEU A 85 -22.27 18.97 1.32
N GLU A 86 -22.87 17.79 1.31
CA GLU A 86 -24.29 17.57 1.53
C GLU A 86 -24.49 16.36 2.46
N LEU A 87 -25.15 16.54 3.60
CA LEU A 87 -25.51 15.46 4.50
C LEU A 87 -26.93 15.00 4.19
N THR A 88 -27.05 13.82 3.56
CA THR A 88 -28.32 13.17 3.16
C THR A 88 -28.70 12.06 4.14
N ALA A 89 -29.89 11.48 3.97
CA ALA A 89 -30.29 10.27 4.70
C ALA A 89 -29.38 9.06 4.42
N GLY A 90 -28.72 9.03 3.26
CA GLY A 90 -27.75 7.99 2.88
C GLY A 90 -26.31 8.28 3.31
N GLY A 91 -26.06 9.39 4.01
CA GLY A 91 -24.73 9.78 4.48
C GLY A 91 -24.22 11.08 3.86
N MET A 92 -22.94 11.36 4.09
CA MET A 92 -22.24 12.54 3.56
C MET A 92 -21.92 12.35 2.07
N ARG A 93 -22.31 13.31 1.24
CA ARG A 93 -21.89 13.41 -0.16
C ARG A 93 -20.87 14.53 -0.28
N ILE A 94 -19.76 14.25 -0.95
CA ILE A 94 -18.68 15.20 -1.19
C ILE A 94 -18.60 15.44 -2.70
N ASP A 95 -18.90 16.66 -3.14
CA ASP A 95 -18.66 17.08 -4.53
C ASP A 95 -17.15 17.20 -4.75
N ARG A 96 -16.56 16.14 -5.30
CA ARG A 96 -15.12 16.03 -5.55
C ARG A 96 -14.59 17.01 -6.60
N GLN A 97 -15.48 17.59 -7.44
CA GLN A 97 -15.09 18.59 -8.44
C GLN A 97 -15.01 19.98 -7.82
N ARG A 98 -15.86 20.29 -6.85
CA ARG A 98 -15.87 21.55 -6.13
C ARG A 98 -14.91 21.57 -4.95
N CYS A 99 -14.69 20.44 -4.29
CA CYS A 99 -13.90 20.32 -3.08
C CYS A 99 -12.43 20.69 -3.34
N THR A 100 -11.94 21.72 -2.65
CA THR A 100 -10.54 22.18 -2.72
C THR A 100 -9.63 21.47 -1.71
N VAL A 101 -10.17 20.58 -0.89
CA VAL A 101 -9.45 19.84 0.16
C VAL A 101 -8.81 20.78 1.19
N CYS A 102 -9.42 21.93 1.46
CA CYS A 102 -8.89 22.95 2.38
C CYS A 102 -8.89 22.55 3.87
N GLY A 103 -9.62 21.48 4.23
CA GLY A 103 -9.66 20.95 5.61
C GLY A 103 -10.64 21.65 6.56
N ALA A 104 -11.21 22.81 6.24
CA ALA A 104 -12.09 23.56 7.14
C ALA A 104 -13.26 22.74 7.71
N CYS A 105 -13.86 21.87 6.89
CA CYS A 105 -14.94 20.99 7.33
C CYS A 105 -14.46 19.87 8.27
N ALA A 106 -13.22 19.42 8.13
CA ALA A 106 -12.61 18.44 9.03
C ALA A 106 -12.31 19.09 10.40
N GLU A 107 -11.78 20.32 10.41
CA GLU A 107 -11.52 21.08 11.63
C GLU A 107 -12.82 21.42 12.38
N ALA A 108 -13.89 21.76 11.65
CA ALA A 108 -15.20 22.06 12.24
C ALA A 108 -15.96 20.81 12.72
N CYS A 109 -15.54 19.61 12.38
CA CYS A 109 -16.26 18.38 12.74
C CYS A 109 -15.97 17.95 14.17
N PRO A 110 -16.94 18.06 15.13
CA PRO A 110 -16.68 17.77 16.54
C PRO A 110 -16.40 16.29 16.80
N ALA A 111 -16.84 15.41 15.89
CA ALA A 111 -16.67 13.96 16.01
C ALA A 111 -15.47 13.43 15.18
N GLY A 112 -14.74 14.28 14.48
CA GLY A 112 -13.65 13.88 13.60
C GLY A 112 -14.09 12.91 12.50
N ALA A 113 -15.33 13.04 12.01
CA ALA A 113 -15.89 12.20 10.97
C ALA A 113 -15.38 12.58 9.56
N LEU A 114 -14.87 13.78 9.40
CA LEU A 114 -14.20 14.24 8.17
C LEU A 114 -12.71 14.36 8.44
N GLU A 115 -11.89 13.90 7.50
CA GLU A 115 -10.43 13.92 7.61
C GLU A 115 -9.82 14.17 6.24
N VAL A 116 -8.78 14.99 6.19
CA VAL A 116 -7.94 15.13 5.00
C VAL A 116 -6.81 14.11 5.09
N ILE A 117 -6.85 13.11 4.23
CA ILE A 117 -5.76 12.15 4.09
C ILE A 117 -4.73 12.63 3.06
N GLY A 118 -3.46 12.56 3.42
CA GLY A 118 -2.37 13.09 2.59
C GLY A 118 -1.62 14.18 3.33
N ARG A 119 -0.82 13.76 4.34
CA ARG A 119 0.04 14.67 5.10
C ARG A 119 1.37 14.87 4.38
N GLU A 120 1.77 16.12 4.25
CA GLU A 120 3.09 16.51 3.77
C GLU A 120 4.12 16.44 4.90
N TRP A 121 5.32 15.95 4.55
CA TRP A 121 6.44 15.82 5.44
C TRP A 121 7.73 16.29 4.77
N THR A 122 8.61 16.92 5.52
CA THR A 122 10.03 16.91 5.17
C THR A 122 10.64 15.56 5.54
N ALA A 123 11.72 15.15 4.89
CA ALA A 123 12.38 13.88 5.19
C ALA A 123 12.85 13.82 6.65
N GLU A 124 13.36 14.94 7.18
CA GLU A 124 13.82 15.06 8.57
C GLU A 124 12.68 14.91 9.59
N ALA A 125 11.52 15.57 9.31
CA ALA A 125 10.36 15.47 10.19
C ALA A 125 9.80 14.05 10.24
N LEU A 126 9.72 13.39 9.09
CA LEU A 126 9.27 11.99 9.03
C LEU A 126 10.27 11.04 9.66
N PHE A 127 11.58 11.25 9.44
CA PHE A 127 12.63 10.48 10.10
C PHE A 127 12.52 10.58 11.62
N ALA A 128 12.35 11.79 12.17
CA ALA A 128 12.19 11.98 13.61
C ALA A 128 10.94 11.27 14.17
N GLU A 129 9.89 11.11 13.37
CA GLU A 129 8.71 10.32 13.76
C GLU A 129 9.00 8.82 13.79
N VAL A 130 9.65 8.32 12.76
CA VAL A 130 10.01 6.89 12.62
C VAL A 130 11.04 6.48 13.66
N GLU A 131 12.01 7.34 13.96
CA GLU A 131 13.09 7.06 14.92
C GLU A 131 12.59 6.80 16.36
N LYS A 132 11.41 7.28 16.70
CA LYS A 132 10.79 6.99 18.01
C LYS A 132 10.61 5.49 18.28
N ASP A 133 10.58 4.67 17.23
CA ASP A 133 10.38 3.23 17.31
C ASP A 133 11.70 2.42 17.30
N ARG A 134 12.85 3.08 17.34
CA ARG A 134 14.18 2.46 17.27
C ARG A 134 14.35 1.25 18.21
N VAL A 135 13.90 1.36 19.45
CA VAL A 135 14.03 0.27 20.44
C VAL A 135 13.34 -1.02 19.96
N PHE A 136 12.21 -0.90 19.28
CA PHE A 136 11.49 -2.05 18.73
C PHE A 136 12.21 -2.62 17.50
N PHE A 137 12.83 -1.77 16.68
CA PHE A 137 13.61 -2.20 15.52
C PHE A 137 14.84 -3.00 15.98
N GLU A 138 15.61 -2.47 16.90
CA GLU A 138 16.83 -3.10 17.43
C GLU A 138 16.54 -4.44 18.13
N THR A 139 15.41 -4.52 18.87
CA THR A 139 15.05 -5.73 19.62
C THR A 139 14.54 -6.85 18.72
N SER A 140 13.88 -6.52 17.60
CA SER A 140 13.21 -7.50 16.72
C SER A 140 13.95 -7.79 15.41
N GLY A 141 15.03 -7.06 15.12
CA GLY A 141 15.63 -7.07 13.78
C GLY A 141 14.76 -6.39 12.71
N GLY A 142 13.89 -5.47 13.15
CA GLY A 142 12.96 -4.72 12.29
C GLY A 142 13.56 -3.45 11.71
N GLY A 143 12.70 -2.48 11.38
CA GLY A 143 13.14 -1.21 10.79
C GLY A 143 12.03 -0.42 10.13
N VAL A 144 12.37 0.30 9.09
CA VAL A 144 11.43 1.14 8.32
C VAL A 144 11.05 0.45 7.03
N THR A 145 9.75 0.48 6.68
CA THR A 145 9.29 0.07 5.36
C THR A 145 8.66 1.25 4.64
N LEU A 146 9.11 1.50 3.43
CA LEU A 146 8.53 2.50 2.53
C LEU A 146 7.58 1.79 1.57
N SER A 147 6.28 2.07 1.69
CA SER A 147 5.16 1.40 1.03
C SER A 147 4.08 2.41 0.63
N GLY A 148 2.84 1.98 0.44
CA GLY A 148 1.67 2.83 0.25
C GLY A 148 0.95 2.62 -1.06
N GLY A 149 1.00 3.62 -1.94
CA GLY A 149 0.70 3.49 -3.35
C GLY A 149 1.90 2.86 -4.04
N GLU A 150 2.79 3.70 -4.58
CA GLU A 150 4.11 3.31 -5.08
C GLU A 150 5.13 4.34 -4.57
N PRO A 151 6.01 3.98 -3.64
CA PRO A 151 6.97 4.93 -3.05
C PRO A 151 7.86 5.61 -4.08
N MET A 152 8.24 4.87 -5.12
CA MET A 152 9.14 5.36 -6.15
C MET A 152 8.51 6.42 -7.08
N VAL A 153 7.21 6.69 -6.97
CA VAL A 153 6.59 7.90 -7.57
C VAL A 153 7.18 9.16 -6.93
N GLN A 154 7.55 9.11 -5.64
CA GLN A 154 8.17 10.19 -4.87
C GLN A 154 9.66 9.92 -4.59
N ALA A 155 10.40 9.44 -5.59
CA ALA A 155 11.77 8.90 -5.44
C ALA A 155 12.77 9.87 -4.78
N GLU A 156 12.67 11.19 -5.00
CA GLU A 156 13.56 12.16 -4.37
C GLU A 156 13.35 12.22 -2.84
N PHE A 157 12.10 12.21 -2.41
CA PHE A 157 11.77 12.17 -1.00
C PHE A 157 12.19 10.84 -0.35
N VAL A 158 11.89 9.72 -1.03
CA VAL A 158 12.32 8.37 -0.61
C VAL A 158 13.83 8.31 -0.46
N LEU A 159 14.58 8.85 -1.43
CA LEU A 159 16.04 8.91 -1.38
C LEU A 159 16.55 9.71 -0.15
N ALA A 160 15.95 10.86 0.13
CA ALA A 160 16.32 11.70 1.27
C ALA A 160 16.05 10.96 2.61
N LEU A 161 14.88 10.34 2.74
CA LEU A 161 14.52 9.58 3.94
C LEU A 161 15.40 8.33 4.13
N CYS A 162 15.69 7.58 3.05
CA CYS A 162 16.58 6.43 3.10
C CYS A 162 18.00 6.81 3.57
N ARG A 163 18.52 7.98 3.16
CA ARG A 163 19.82 8.48 3.64
C ARG A 163 19.83 8.68 5.15
N LEU A 164 18.83 9.36 5.69
CA LEU A 164 18.69 9.57 7.14
C LEU A 164 18.57 8.25 7.90
N CYS A 165 17.75 7.32 7.41
CA CYS A 165 17.63 5.99 8.01
C CYS A 165 18.96 5.24 7.99
N ARG A 166 19.69 5.29 6.87
CA ARG A 166 20.99 4.61 6.71
C ARG A 166 22.07 5.21 7.59
N GLU A 167 22.16 6.53 7.69
CA GLU A 167 23.08 7.26 8.57
C GLU A 167 22.82 6.92 10.05
N ALA A 168 21.56 6.69 10.39
CA ALA A 168 21.13 6.27 11.73
C ALA A 168 21.27 4.75 11.98
N GLY A 169 21.72 3.96 11.00
CA GLY A 169 21.87 2.51 11.11
C GLY A 169 20.57 1.73 11.14
N LEU A 170 19.47 2.31 10.64
CA LEU A 170 18.18 1.62 10.56
C LEU A 170 18.08 0.77 9.29
N HIS A 171 17.52 -0.43 9.44
CA HIS A 171 17.20 -1.31 8.32
C HIS A 171 16.03 -0.74 7.51
N VAL A 172 16.20 -0.63 6.17
CA VAL A 172 15.20 -0.08 5.25
C VAL A 172 14.70 -1.16 4.32
N ALA A 173 13.38 -1.36 4.29
CA ALA A 173 12.69 -2.15 3.28
C ALA A 173 11.93 -1.24 2.31
N LEU A 174 11.96 -1.56 1.03
CA LEU A 174 11.19 -0.90 -0.03
C LEU A 174 10.12 -1.85 -0.53
N ASP A 175 8.84 -1.51 -0.31
CA ASP A 175 7.68 -2.24 -0.82
C ASP A 175 7.16 -1.56 -2.08
N THR A 176 7.30 -2.24 -3.22
CA THR A 176 7.10 -1.64 -4.54
C THR A 176 6.41 -2.58 -5.52
N CYS A 177 5.59 -2.00 -6.39
CA CYS A 177 5.01 -2.71 -7.53
C CYS A 177 5.91 -2.75 -8.76
N GLY A 178 7.08 -2.13 -8.74
CA GLY A 178 8.00 -2.10 -9.88
C GLY A 178 7.58 -1.23 -11.08
N GLY A 179 6.48 -0.51 -10.98
CA GLY A 179 5.82 0.15 -12.12
C GLY A 179 6.32 1.56 -12.46
N VAL A 180 7.56 1.91 -12.12
CA VAL A 180 8.17 3.22 -12.47
C VAL A 180 9.54 3.05 -13.13
N ALA A 181 10.03 4.10 -13.77
CA ALA A 181 11.30 4.06 -14.51
C ALA A 181 12.50 3.68 -13.62
N TRP A 182 13.41 2.87 -14.17
CA TRP A 182 14.57 2.29 -13.47
C TRP A 182 15.47 3.33 -12.80
N GLU A 183 15.67 4.49 -13.43
CA GLU A 183 16.54 5.57 -12.94
C GLU A 183 16.17 6.03 -11.54
N ARG A 184 14.91 5.83 -11.13
CA ARG A 184 14.46 6.13 -9.76
C ARG A 184 14.96 5.07 -8.78
N TYR A 185 14.90 3.78 -9.16
CA TYR A 185 15.40 2.67 -8.34
C TYR A 185 16.90 2.70 -8.20
N GLU A 186 17.63 2.92 -9.27
CA GLU A 186 19.11 2.90 -9.29
C GLU A 186 19.72 3.81 -8.21
N ARG A 187 19.09 4.94 -7.94
CA ARG A 187 19.54 5.90 -6.93
C ARG A 187 19.19 5.52 -5.50
N VAL A 188 18.10 4.81 -5.29
CA VAL A 188 17.56 4.46 -3.97
C VAL A 188 18.06 3.09 -3.50
N LEU A 189 18.17 2.12 -4.38
CA LEU A 189 18.56 0.74 -4.06
C LEU A 189 19.85 0.60 -3.25
N PRO A 190 20.92 1.39 -3.45
CA PRO A 190 22.11 1.30 -2.59
C PRO A 190 21.84 1.50 -1.10
N LEU A 191 20.75 2.21 -0.75
CA LEU A 191 20.35 2.54 0.61
C LEU A 191 19.29 1.60 1.19
N VAL A 192 18.78 0.65 0.37
CA VAL A 192 17.75 -0.32 0.74
C VAL A 192 18.39 -1.64 1.09
N ASP A 193 17.96 -2.28 2.17
CA ASP A 193 18.46 -3.58 2.63
C ASP A 193 17.62 -4.74 2.09
N LEU A 194 16.31 -4.54 1.89
CA LEU A 194 15.36 -5.55 1.41
C LEU A 194 14.35 -4.92 0.46
N VAL A 195 14.03 -5.60 -0.63
CA VAL A 195 12.93 -5.20 -1.53
C VAL A 195 11.77 -6.17 -1.39
N LEU A 196 10.60 -5.68 -0.96
CA LEU A 196 9.32 -6.37 -1.03
C LEU A 196 8.75 -6.05 -2.42
N TYR A 197 8.66 -7.05 -3.29
CA TYR A 197 8.35 -6.82 -4.69
C TYR A 197 7.06 -7.52 -5.12
N ASP A 198 6.13 -6.76 -5.63
CA ASP A 198 4.84 -7.27 -6.05
C ASP A 198 4.87 -7.88 -7.47
N LEU A 199 4.74 -9.19 -7.58
CA LEU A 199 4.42 -9.88 -8.83
C LEU A 199 2.97 -10.35 -8.80
N LYS A 200 2.12 -9.73 -9.61
CA LYS A 200 0.66 -9.91 -9.52
C LYS A 200 0.12 -10.87 -10.59
N VAL A 201 0.50 -10.65 -11.83
CA VAL A 201 0.11 -11.44 -13.01
C VAL A 201 1.24 -11.41 -14.02
N ILE A 202 1.62 -12.58 -14.56
CA ILE A 202 2.67 -12.67 -15.60
C ILE A 202 2.09 -12.40 -16.99
N ASP A 203 0.89 -12.90 -17.29
CA ASP A 203 0.25 -12.61 -18.57
C ASP A 203 -0.02 -11.10 -18.71
N ARG A 204 0.51 -10.51 -19.79
CA ARG A 204 0.49 -9.07 -20.03
C ARG A 204 -0.92 -8.50 -20.17
N GLU A 205 -1.78 -9.20 -20.90
CA GLU A 205 -3.14 -8.72 -21.16
C GLU A 205 -3.99 -8.80 -19.89
N ARG A 206 -3.89 -9.91 -19.15
CA ARG A 206 -4.52 -10.06 -17.85
C ARG A 206 -4.00 -9.04 -16.84
N HIS A 207 -2.70 -8.76 -16.83
CA HIS A 207 -2.12 -7.73 -15.98
C HIS A 207 -2.72 -6.37 -16.29
N ARG A 208 -2.77 -5.97 -17.57
CA ARG A 208 -3.37 -4.71 -18.00
C ARG A 208 -4.85 -4.63 -17.63
N ALA A 209 -5.61 -5.69 -17.85
CA ALA A 209 -7.05 -5.74 -17.53
C ALA A 209 -7.33 -5.58 -16.03
N SER A 210 -6.46 -6.12 -15.17
CA SER A 210 -6.66 -6.15 -13.71
C SER A 210 -5.99 -5.00 -12.96
N THR A 211 -4.93 -4.38 -13.53
CA THR A 211 -4.14 -3.33 -12.87
C THR A 211 -4.11 -2.00 -13.60
N GLY A 212 -4.62 -1.95 -14.83
CA GLY A 212 -4.63 -0.75 -15.66
C GLY A 212 -3.30 -0.43 -16.37
N ALA A 213 -2.26 -1.26 -16.24
CA ALA A 213 -0.95 -1.07 -16.86
C ALA A 213 -0.33 -2.39 -17.34
N ASP A 214 0.60 -2.31 -18.28
CA ASP A 214 1.42 -3.46 -18.71
C ASP A 214 2.43 -3.84 -17.62
N ASN A 215 2.92 -5.08 -17.67
CA ASN A 215 3.90 -5.59 -16.73
C ASN A 215 5.34 -5.64 -17.26
N ASP A 216 5.60 -5.24 -18.50
CA ASP A 216 6.95 -5.30 -19.10
C ASP A 216 8.00 -4.60 -18.23
N LEU A 217 7.70 -3.37 -17.82
CA LEU A 217 8.57 -2.58 -16.93
C LEU A 217 8.74 -3.22 -15.55
N ILE A 218 7.67 -3.81 -15.03
CA ILE A 218 7.68 -4.49 -13.73
C ILE A 218 8.60 -5.70 -13.77
N LEU A 219 8.47 -6.56 -14.79
CA LEU A 219 9.32 -7.73 -14.95
C LEU A 219 10.79 -7.36 -15.18
N GLU A 220 11.03 -6.32 -15.98
CA GLU A 220 12.39 -5.82 -16.22
C GLU A 220 13.03 -5.23 -14.97
N ASN A 221 12.29 -4.45 -14.18
CA ASN A 221 12.79 -3.89 -12.92
C ASN A 221 13.10 -5.00 -11.90
N ALA A 222 12.30 -6.09 -11.84
CA ALA A 222 12.61 -7.24 -11.00
C ALA A 222 13.96 -7.86 -11.36
N ARG A 223 14.24 -8.07 -12.67
CA ARG A 223 15.54 -8.57 -13.16
C ARG A 223 16.70 -7.64 -12.76
N ARG A 224 16.51 -6.35 -12.91
CA ARG A 224 17.54 -5.34 -12.58
C ARG A 224 17.82 -5.27 -11.09
N ILE A 225 16.81 -5.39 -10.24
CA ILE A 225 16.95 -5.44 -8.78
C ILE A 225 17.76 -6.68 -8.38
N THR A 226 17.43 -7.84 -8.94
CA THR A 226 18.18 -9.07 -8.76
C THR A 226 19.63 -8.92 -9.25
N ALA A 227 19.85 -8.35 -10.44
CA ALA A 227 21.21 -8.11 -10.98
C ALA A 227 22.02 -7.13 -10.10
N ALA A 228 21.36 -6.21 -9.41
CA ALA A 228 21.99 -5.35 -8.40
C ALA A 228 22.30 -6.07 -7.07
N GLY A 229 22.02 -7.38 -6.96
CA GLY A 229 22.29 -8.21 -5.80
C GLY A 229 21.44 -7.89 -4.58
N LYS A 230 20.26 -7.26 -4.76
CA LYS A 230 19.39 -6.91 -3.62
C LYS A 230 18.55 -8.10 -3.18
N PRO A 231 18.51 -8.41 -1.86
CA PRO A 231 17.57 -9.38 -1.33
C PRO A 231 16.13 -9.00 -1.66
N MET A 232 15.32 -9.99 -2.07
CA MET A 232 13.93 -9.77 -2.47
C MET A 232 13.01 -10.73 -1.75
N TRP A 233 11.89 -10.21 -1.27
CA TRP A 233 10.70 -10.98 -0.93
C TRP A 233 9.63 -10.69 -1.98
N ILE A 234 9.23 -11.70 -2.72
CA ILE A 234 8.15 -11.56 -3.70
C ILE A 234 6.81 -11.65 -2.99
N ARG A 235 5.88 -10.78 -3.38
CA ARG A 235 4.51 -10.72 -2.84
C ARG A 235 3.52 -10.90 -3.97
N THR A 236 2.67 -11.92 -3.86
CA THR A 236 1.63 -12.21 -4.86
C THR A 236 0.27 -12.21 -4.17
N PRO A 237 -0.57 -11.19 -4.40
CA PRO A 237 -1.95 -11.20 -3.94
C PRO A 237 -2.74 -12.29 -4.67
N VAL A 238 -3.40 -13.17 -3.92
CA VAL A 238 -4.21 -14.29 -4.42
C VAL A 238 -5.68 -13.90 -4.36
N ILE A 239 -6.20 -13.42 -5.49
CA ILE A 239 -7.50 -12.74 -5.58
C ILE A 239 -8.47 -13.57 -6.43
N PRO A 240 -9.63 -14.00 -5.89
CA PRO A 240 -10.64 -14.73 -6.64
C PRO A 240 -11.05 -14.01 -7.93
N GLY A 241 -11.06 -14.73 -9.03
CA GLY A 241 -11.42 -14.20 -10.35
C GLY A 241 -10.35 -13.35 -11.05
N TYR A 242 -9.18 -13.10 -10.40
CA TYR A 242 -8.10 -12.31 -10.98
C TYR A 242 -6.76 -13.04 -11.00
N THR A 243 -6.25 -13.44 -9.84
CA THR A 243 -4.90 -14.01 -9.69
C THR A 243 -4.89 -15.38 -9.03
N ALA A 244 -6.02 -15.82 -8.44
CA ALA A 244 -6.17 -17.07 -7.71
C ALA A 244 -6.38 -18.26 -8.66
N ASP A 245 -5.42 -18.49 -9.56
CA ASP A 245 -5.41 -19.68 -10.44
C ASP A 245 -4.00 -20.28 -10.54
N GLU A 246 -3.96 -21.59 -10.73
CA GLU A 246 -2.72 -22.37 -10.79
C GLU A 246 -1.79 -21.92 -11.92
N ALA A 247 -2.34 -21.53 -13.06
CA ALA A 247 -1.54 -21.11 -14.22
C ALA A 247 -0.76 -19.82 -13.93
N ASN A 248 -1.41 -18.84 -13.27
CA ASN A 248 -0.73 -17.61 -12.88
C ASN A 248 0.34 -17.85 -11.80
N VAL A 249 -0.01 -18.63 -10.76
CA VAL A 249 0.96 -18.98 -9.70
C VAL A 249 2.14 -19.75 -10.28
N ALA A 250 1.90 -20.71 -11.17
CA ALA A 250 2.94 -21.44 -11.87
C ALA A 250 3.86 -20.51 -12.68
N ALA A 251 3.28 -19.61 -13.49
CA ALA A 251 4.04 -18.69 -14.32
C ALA A 251 4.89 -17.71 -13.49
N ILE A 252 4.37 -17.23 -12.34
CA ILE A 252 5.14 -16.41 -11.39
C ILE A 252 6.29 -17.23 -10.80
N GLY A 253 6.02 -18.48 -10.39
CA GLY A 253 7.03 -19.37 -9.84
C GLY A 253 8.16 -19.66 -10.83
N ASP A 254 7.82 -19.93 -12.09
CA ASP A 254 8.80 -20.13 -13.16
C ASP A 254 9.64 -18.87 -13.40
N PHE A 255 9.03 -17.68 -13.43
CA PHE A 255 9.75 -16.42 -13.55
C PHE A 255 10.71 -16.19 -12.38
N ILE A 256 10.28 -16.46 -11.13
CA ILE A 256 11.13 -16.35 -9.96
C ILE A 256 12.31 -17.33 -10.07
N ALA A 257 12.04 -18.60 -10.37
CA ALA A 257 13.06 -19.65 -10.39
C ALA A 257 14.13 -19.43 -11.47
N TRP A 258 13.75 -18.87 -12.62
CA TRP A 258 14.66 -18.72 -13.76
C TRP A 258 15.35 -17.35 -13.82
N GLU A 259 14.70 -16.30 -13.31
CA GLU A 259 15.13 -14.92 -13.53
C GLU A 259 15.59 -14.18 -12.27
N LEU A 260 15.15 -14.63 -11.06
CA LEU A 260 15.33 -13.88 -9.82
C LEU A 260 16.15 -14.65 -8.78
N SER A 261 17.48 -14.59 -8.89
CA SER A 261 18.39 -15.36 -8.02
C SER A 261 18.53 -14.83 -6.57
N THR A 262 18.02 -13.64 -6.26
CA THR A 262 18.12 -13.02 -4.92
C THR A 262 16.85 -13.13 -4.10
N VAL A 263 15.88 -13.95 -4.55
CA VAL A 263 14.63 -14.14 -3.83
C VAL A 263 14.86 -15.04 -2.61
N GLU A 264 14.60 -14.50 -1.43
CA GLU A 264 14.70 -15.19 -0.14
C GLU A 264 13.35 -15.72 0.34
N ARG A 265 12.24 -15.15 -0.15
CA ARG A 265 10.88 -15.50 0.25
C ARG A 265 9.88 -15.15 -0.84
N TRP A 266 8.86 -15.98 -1.01
CA TRP A 266 7.72 -15.70 -1.86
C TRP A 266 6.42 -15.84 -1.07
N ASP A 267 5.72 -14.72 -0.82
CA ASP A 267 4.47 -14.66 -0.07
C ASP A 267 3.27 -14.69 -1.01
N LEU A 268 2.43 -15.72 -0.91
CA LEU A 268 1.09 -15.72 -1.47
C LEU A 268 0.15 -15.12 -0.43
N LEU A 269 -0.42 -13.94 -0.74
CA LEU A 269 -1.25 -13.17 0.18
C LEU A 269 -2.73 -13.46 -0.12
N ALA A 270 -3.41 -14.21 0.75
CA ALA A 270 -4.81 -14.52 0.59
C ALA A 270 -5.67 -13.24 0.59
N TYR A 271 -6.65 -13.18 -0.32
CA TYR A 271 -7.58 -12.07 -0.41
C TYR A 271 -8.32 -11.83 0.90
N THR A 272 -8.46 -10.55 1.27
CA THR A 272 -9.35 -10.10 2.34
C THR A 272 -10.19 -8.92 1.85
N ASN A 273 -11.39 -8.75 2.40
CA ASN A 273 -12.30 -7.65 2.08
C ASN A 273 -12.08 -6.39 2.93
N LEU A 274 -11.00 -6.33 3.70
CA LEU A 274 -10.68 -5.20 4.60
C LEU A 274 -10.45 -3.87 3.88
N GLY A 275 -10.21 -3.91 2.57
CA GLY A 275 -10.12 -2.71 1.74
C GLY A 275 -11.48 -2.04 1.45
N GLN A 276 -12.57 -2.78 1.45
CA GLN A 276 -13.90 -2.30 1.03
C GLN A 276 -14.36 -1.02 1.75
N PRO A 277 -14.29 -0.89 3.11
CA PRO A 277 -14.68 0.35 3.79
C PRO A 277 -13.89 1.58 3.36
N LYS A 278 -12.65 1.41 2.92
CA LYS A 278 -11.79 2.50 2.44
C LYS A 278 -12.30 3.09 1.12
N TYR A 279 -12.82 2.23 0.22
CA TYR A 279 -13.45 2.68 -1.02
C TYR A 279 -14.70 3.52 -0.75
N HIS A 280 -15.55 3.09 0.19
CA HIS A 280 -16.74 3.84 0.59
C HIS A 280 -16.39 5.25 1.11
N ARG A 281 -15.32 5.37 1.93
CA ARG A 281 -14.85 6.67 2.45
C ARG A 281 -14.37 7.62 1.35
N LEU A 282 -13.97 7.06 0.21
CA LEU A 282 -13.46 7.80 -0.94
C LEU A 282 -14.51 8.00 -2.05
N ASP A 283 -15.76 7.56 -1.85
CA ASP A 283 -16.83 7.52 -2.86
C ASP A 283 -16.39 6.80 -4.15
N ARG A 284 -15.66 5.68 -3.97
CA ARG A 284 -15.17 4.86 -5.07
C ARG A 284 -15.89 3.52 -5.11
N PRO A 285 -16.25 3.00 -6.31
CA PRO A 285 -16.78 1.65 -6.42
C PRO A 285 -15.70 0.62 -6.05
N TYR A 286 -16.09 -0.45 -5.34
CA TYR A 286 -15.21 -1.55 -5.04
C TYR A 286 -15.48 -2.72 -5.99
N ALA A 287 -14.51 -3.07 -6.82
CA ALA A 287 -14.69 -4.07 -7.88
C ALA A 287 -14.91 -5.50 -7.33
N LEU A 288 -14.56 -5.75 -6.08
CA LEU A 288 -14.69 -7.05 -5.40
C LEU A 288 -15.85 -7.07 -4.39
N GLU A 289 -16.85 -6.21 -4.56
CA GLU A 289 -18.03 -6.22 -3.70
C GLU A 289 -18.74 -7.58 -3.80
N GLY A 290 -19.01 -8.20 -2.64
CA GLY A 290 -19.63 -9.52 -2.56
C GLY A 290 -18.71 -10.71 -2.86
N VAL A 291 -17.43 -10.49 -3.22
CA VAL A 291 -16.47 -11.58 -3.41
C VAL A 291 -16.08 -12.18 -2.07
N GLY A 292 -16.28 -13.49 -1.93
CA GLY A 292 -15.93 -14.24 -0.72
C GLY A 292 -14.43 -14.50 -0.58
N LEU A 293 -14.01 -14.79 0.64
CA LEU A 293 -12.64 -15.24 0.92
C LEU A 293 -12.41 -16.63 0.31
N LEU A 294 -11.16 -16.93 -0.04
CA LEU A 294 -10.73 -18.27 -0.39
C LEU A 294 -10.85 -19.21 0.81
N THR A 295 -11.08 -20.48 0.55
CA THR A 295 -10.97 -21.54 1.56
C THR A 295 -9.50 -21.83 1.85
N ARG A 296 -9.24 -22.51 2.97
CA ARG A 296 -7.91 -23.00 3.29
C ARG A 296 -7.40 -23.99 2.25
N ALA A 297 -8.25 -24.91 1.78
CA ALA A 297 -7.89 -25.90 0.77
C ALA A 297 -7.50 -25.26 -0.57
N GLU A 298 -8.23 -24.21 -1.01
CA GLU A 298 -7.85 -23.43 -2.21
C GLU A 298 -6.47 -22.78 -2.06
N MET A 299 -6.18 -22.18 -0.90
CA MET A 299 -4.87 -21.57 -0.65
C MET A 299 -3.75 -22.61 -0.57
N GLU A 300 -4.00 -23.77 0.08
CA GLU A 300 -3.03 -24.88 0.17
C GLU A 300 -2.73 -25.49 -1.21
N ALA A 301 -3.72 -25.60 -2.10
CA ALA A 301 -3.52 -26.08 -3.47
C ALA A 301 -2.61 -25.12 -4.26
N LEU A 302 -2.89 -23.82 -4.23
CA LEU A 302 -2.07 -22.81 -4.90
C LEU A 302 -0.66 -22.73 -4.30
N HIS A 303 -0.54 -22.85 -2.99
CA HIS A 303 0.75 -22.92 -2.30
C HIS A 303 1.57 -24.15 -2.71
N ALA A 304 0.93 -25.31 -2.91
CA ALA A 304 1.61 -26.50 -3.42
C ALA A 304 2.21 -26.24 -4.80
N VAL A 305 1.46 -25.63 -5.72
CA VAL A 305 1.94 -25.22 -7.05
C VAL A 305 3.15 -24.27 -6.95
N ALA A 306 3.10 -23.31 -6.02
CA ALA A 306 4.21 -22.38 -5.78
C ALA A 306 5.45 -23.10 -5.24
N ARG A 307 5.27 -24.00 -4.25
CA ARG A 307 6.35 -24.74 -3.59
C ARG A 307 7.10 -25.70 -4.52
N GLU A 308 6.42 -26.28 -5.50
CA GLU A 308 7.04 -27.12 -6.52
C GLU A 308 8.10 -26.36 -7.33
N ARG A 309 7.98 -25.05 -7.47
CA ARG A 309 8.86 -24.19 -8.28
C ARG A 309 9.86 -23.42 -7.44
N VAL A 310 9.40 -22.91 -6.28
CA VAL A 310 10.18 -22.01 -5.41
C VAL A 310 10.06 -22.50 -3.96
N GLY A 311 11.07 -23.21 -3.48
CA GLY A 311 11.07 -23.85 -2.15
C GLY A 311 10.86 -22.89 -0.97
N VAL A 312 11.07 -21.58 -1.15
CA VAL A 312 10.86 -20.52 -0.13
C VAL A 312 9.47 -19.89 -0.20
N ALA A 313 8.53 -20.47 -0.98
CA ALA A 313 7.15 -20.01 -1.02
C ALA A 313 6.42 -20.32 0.30
N VAL A 314 5.65 -19.35 0.77
CA VAL A 314 4.76 -19.42 1.94
C VAL A 314 3.43 -18.75 1.60
N TRP A 315 2.41 -18.93 2.43
CA TRP A 315 1.18 -18.16 2.30
C TRP A 315 0.70 -17.64 3.64
N SER A 316 -0.06 -16.53 3.61
CA SER A 316 -0.63 -15.88 4.78
C SER A 316 -1.99 -15.25 4.45
N GLY A 317 -2.69 -14.80 5.48
CA GLY A 317 -3.97 -14.12 5.38
C GLY A 317 -5.14 -14.98 5.87
N ALA A 318 -6.35 -14.40 5.85
CA ALA A 318 -7.56 -15.03 6.33
C ALA A 318 -8.21 -15.89 5.25
N THR A 319 -8.77 -17.04 5.66
CA THR A 319 -9.55 -17.92 4.81
C THR A 319 -10.93 -18.16 5.42
N ARG A 320 -11.92 -18.51 4.57
CA ARG A 320 -13.23 -18.93 5.08
C ARG A 320 -13.17 -20.35 5.58
N ALA A 321 -13.99 -20.67 6.62
CA ALA A 321 -14.13 -22.04 7.10
C ALA A 321 -14.77 -22.93 6.00
N GLU A 322 -14.29 -24.16 5.86
CA GLU A 322 -14.93 -25.19 5.04
C GLU A 322 -16.22 -25.62 5.72
N GLY A 323 -17.35 -25.65 4.98
CA GLY A 323 -18.60 -26.22 5.42
C GLY A 323 -19.44 -25.40 6.38
N ARG A 324 -20.06 -24.34 5.91
CA ARG A 324 -21.43 -23.94 6.21
C ARG A 324 -22.07 -23.52 4.89
N GLU A 325 -22.44 -24.50 4.06
CA GLU A 325 -23.51 -24.29 3.10
C GLU A 325 -24.73 -23.85 3.89
N GLY A 326 -25.26 -22.67 3.54
CA GLY A 326 -26.40 -22.09 4.24
C GLY A 326 -27.55 -23.06 4.23
N LYS A 327 -27.91 -23.56 5.42
CA LYS A 327 -29.27 -23.95 5.68
C LYS A 327 -30.07 -22.67 5.71
N GLU A 328 -30.53 -22.22 4.54
CA GLU A 328 -31.69 -21.33 4.45
C GLU A 328 -32.86 -22.08 5.10
N GLY A 329 -33.19 -21.64 6.30
CA GLY A 329 -34.34 -22.12 7.04
C GLY A 329 -35.61 -21.79 6.29
N ARG A 330 -36.16 -22.80 5.61
CA ARG A 330 -37.58 -22.88 5.39
C ARG A 330 -38.22 -23.21 6.72
N GLU A 331 -38.45 -22.22 7.57
CA GLU A 331 -39.47 -22.29 8.61
C GLU A 331 -40.79 -21.85 8.00
N GLY A 332 -41.60 -22.87 7.70
CA GLY A 332 -42.99 -22.70 7.34
C GLY A 332 -43.76 -22.01 8.44
N ARG A 333 -44.42 -20.90 8.12
CA ARG A 333 -45.52 -20.37 8.87
C ARG A 333 -46.66 -21.40 8.83
N GLU A 334 -46.80 -22.17 9.89
CA GLU A 334 -48.09 -22.81 10.20
C GLU A 334 -49.03 -21.71 10.78
N GLU A 335 -50.00 -21.35 9.97
CA GLU A 335 -51.17 -20.65 10.41
C GLU A 335 -51.90 -21.53 11.44
N ARG A 336 -52.04 -21.05 12.66
CA ARG A 336 -53.01 -21.55 13.62
C ARG A 336 -54.22 -20.66 13.61
N GLU A 337 -55.24 -21.09 12.89
CA GLU A 337 -56.62 -20.75 13.18
C GLU A 337 -57.06 -21.47 14.46
N GLY A 338 -57.72 -20.71 15.36
CA GLY A 338 -58.32 -21.21 16.57
C GLY A 338 -58.67 -20.08 17.52
#